data_980e2a09e064e033756174203270a672
#
_entry.id   980e2a09e064e033756174203270a672
#
_cell.length_a   1.000
_cell.length_b   1.000
_cell.length_c   1.000
_cell.angle_alpha   90.00
_cell.angle_beta   90.00
_cell.angle_gamma   90.00
#
_symmetry.space_group_name_H-M   'P 1'
#
loop_
_entity.id
_entity.type
_entity.pdbx_description
1 polymer ?
#
loop_
_entity_poly.entity_id
_entity_poly.type
_entity_poly.pdbx_seq_one_letter_code
_entity_poly.pdbx_strand_id
1 'polypeptide(L)'
;EINRTPPKTQAALLEAMQEYQVTAGGTKHDLQLPFFVLATQNPIEQEGTYPLPEAQLDRFMFMINVDYPSEKEEFEIMKLTTTVQDLTLEPVLGGEEILKVQEIVRRVPIADHVVNYAIKLVRSTRIGKEEAPDFVQEWLSWGAGPRAAQYLILGGKARALLYGRYYVSCDDVAAVSYPVLRHRLITNFNAEAEGITTDRITGRLLELVPKTEE
;
A
#
# COMPACT_ATOMS: atom_id res chain seq x y z
N GLU A 1 3.04 -4.54 -15.78
CA GLU A 1 4.46 -4.54 -15.34
C GLU A 1 5.01 -3.11 -15.42
N ILE A 2 4.79 -2.35 -14.35
CA ILE A 2 5.17 -0.92 -14.32
C ILE A 2 6.70 -0.72 -14.43
N ASN A 3 7.47 -1.66 -13.90
CA ASN A 3 8.93 -1.64 -13.94
C ASN A 3 9.52 -1.92 -15.34
N ARG A 4 8.75 -2.41 -16.30
CA ARG A 4 9.14 -2.53 -17.72
C ARG A 4 8.72 -1.31 -18.54
N THR A 5 7.94 -0.44 -17.98
CA THR A 5 7.47 0.76 -18.66
C THR A 5 8.55 1.84 -18.63
N PRO A 6 8.86 2.51 -19.77
CA PRO A 6 9.85 3.57 -19.80
C PRO A 6 9.55 4.71 -18.83
N PRO A 7 10.58 5.38 -18.27
CA PRO A 7 10.40 6.42 -17.24
C PRO A 7 9.42 7.55 -17.62
N LYS A 8 9.36 7.90 -18.89
CA LYS A 8 8.41 8.92 -19.38
C LYS A 8 6.96 8.49 -19.22
N THR A 9 6.65 7.21 -19.46
CA THR A 9 5.31 6.65 -19.31
C THR A 9 4.99 6.45 -17.83
N GLN A 10 5.97 6.02 -17.02
CA GLN A 10 5.82 5.97 -15.56
C GLN A 10 5.44 7.34 -15.00
N ALA A 11 6.14 8.41 -15.44
CA ALA A 11 5.85 9.79 -15.02
C ALA A 11 4.42 10.23 -15.40
N ALA A 12 3.96 9.89 -16.61
CA ALA A 12 2.58 10.20 -17.04
C ALA A 12 1.53 9.47 -16.20
N LEU A 13 1.78 8.21 -15.83
CA LEU A 13 0.88 7.46 -14.94
C LEU A 13 0.82 8.09 -13.54
N LEU A 14 1.95 8.57 -13.04
CA LEU A 14 2.00 9.22 -11.73
C LEU A 14 1.33 10.61 -11.74
N GLU A 15 1.40 11.33 -12.86
CA GLU A 15 0.60 12.55 -13.08
C GLU A 15 -0.89 12.20 -13.04
N ALA A 16 -1.30 11.16 -13.76
CA ALA A 16 -2.70 10.69 -13.77
C ALA A 16 -3.22 10.35 -12.38
N MET A 17 -2.40 9.70 -11.54
CA MET A 17 -2.76 9.34 -10.16
C MET A 17 -2.94 10.54 -9.23
N GLN A 18 -2.26 11.66 -9.50
CA GLN A 18 -2.29 12.84 -8.63
C GLN A 18 -3.27 13.89 -9.09
N GLU A 19 -3.25 14.16 -10.38
CA GLU A 19 -3.96 15.31 -10.97
C GLU A 19 -5.26 14.89 -11.66
N TYR A 20 -5.51 13.58 -11.77
CA TYR A 20 -6.65 13.02 -12.52
C TYR A 20 -6.70 13.51 -13.97
N GLN A 21 -5.54 13.75 -14.56
CA GLN A 21 -5.36 14.19 -15.95
C GLN A 21 -4.13 13.54 -16.58
N VAL A 22 -4.10 13.49 -17.89
CA VAL A 22 -2.95 13.02 -18.68
C VAL A 22 -2.62 14.05 -19.73
N THR A 23 -1.35 14.41 -19.89
CA THR A 23 -0.88 15.28 -20.96
C THR A 23 -0.36 14.45 -22.12
N ALA A 24 -1.06 14.47 -23.26
CA ALA A 24 -0.67 13.76 -24.47
C ALA A 24 -0.66 14.71 -25.66
N GLY A 25 0.43 14.72 -26.44
CA GLY A 25 0.57 15.61 -27.61
C GLY A 25 0.49 17.10 -27.30
N GLY A 26 0.84 17.52 -26.07
CA GLY A 26 0.73 18.89 -25.60
C GLY A 26 -0.69 19.31 -25.15
N THR A 27 -1.65 18.39 -25.21
CA THR A 27 -3.03 18.63 -24.78
C THR A 27 -3.31 17.88 -23.46
N LYS A 28 -4.02 18.56 -22.54
CA LYS A 28 -4.48 17.95 -21.28
C LYS A 28 -5.80 17.23 -21.51
N HIS A 29 -5.89 16.04 -20.96
CA HIS A 29 -7.09 15.20 -20.98
C HIS A 29 -7.45 14.84 -19.54
N ASP A 30 -8.63 15.28 -19.10
CA ASP A 30 -9.17 14.91 -17.78
C ASP A 30 -9.60 13.46 -17.75
N LEU A 31 -9.32 12.77 -16.65
CA LEU A 31 -9.72 11.40 -16.42
C LEU A 31 -11.06 11.34 -15.70
N GLN A 32 -11.94 10.45 -16.15
CA GLN A 32 -13.22 10.22 -15.49
C GLN A 32 -13.01 9.51 -14.15
N LEU A 33 -13.75 9.95 -13.13
CA LEU A 33 -13.78 9.29 -11.82
C LEU A 33 -14.88 8.21 -11.79
N PRO A 34 -14.71 7.15 -11.01
CA PRO A 34 -13.54 6.83 -10.19
C PRO A 34 -12.35 6.37 -11.04
N PHE A 35 -11.18 6.99 -10.82
CA PHE A 35 -9.91 6.57 -11.44
C PHE A 35 -9.04 5.87 -10.40
N PHE A 36 -8.50 4.72 -10.76
CA PHE A 36 -7.78 3.87 -9.85
C PHE A 36 -6.70 3.07 -10.60
N VAL A 37 -5.52 2.94 -10.03
CA VAL A 37 -4.38 2.28 -10.65
C VAL A 37 -3.99 1.03 -9.88
N LEU A 38 -3.99 -0.10 -10.58
CA LEU A 38 -3.33 -1.33 -10.17
C LEU A 38 -2.09 -1.53 -11.05
N ALA A 39 -0.94 -1.61 -10.43
CA ALA A 39 0.32 -1.87 -11.12
C ALA A 39 0.94 -3.16 -10.60
N THR A 40 1.51 -3.96 -11.50
CA THR A 40 2.27 -5.16 -11.16
C THR A 40 3.75 -4.91 -11.32
N GLN A 41 4.55 -5.57 -10.50
CA GLN A 41 6.01 -5.68 -10.64
C GLN A 41 6.39 -7.15 -10.56
N ASN A 42 7.27 -7.60 -11.46
CA ASN A 42 7.85 -8.92 -11.36
C ASN A 42 9.26 -8.77 -10.74
N PRO A 43 9.48 -9.23 -9.50
CA PRO A 43 10.76 -9.06 -8.81
C PRO A 43 11.88 -9.95 -9.39
N ILE A 44 11.55 -11.00 -10.14
CA ILE A 44 12.51 -11.94 -10.69
C ILE A 44 13.24 -11.36 -11.91
N GLU A 45 12.56 -10.48 -12.65
CA GLU A 45 13.10 -9.89 -13.87
C GLU A 45 13.91 -8.64 -13.56
N GLN A 46 15.21 -8.70 -13.81
CA GLN A 46 16.14 -7.58 -13.60
C GLN A 46 16.57 -6.91 -14.92
N GLU A 47 16.65 -7.67 -16.01
CA GLU A 47 17.06 -7.12 -17.31
C GLU A 47 15.92 -6.35 -17.98
N GLY A 48 16.26 -5.17 -18.55
CA GLY A 48 15.30 -4.32 -19.26
C GLY A 48 14.23 -3.68 -18.38
N THR A 49 14.50 -3.56 -17.08
CA THR A 49 13.59 -2.91 -16.13
C THR A 49 14.04 -1.51 -15.77
N TYR A 50 13.05 -0.67 -15.44
CA TYR A 50 13.22 0.68 -14.93
C TYR A 50 12.59 0.72 -13.52
N PRO A 51 13.38 0.53 -12.46
CA PRO A 51 12.85 0.58 -11.09
C PRO A 51 12.23 1.95 -10.81
N LEU A 52 11.10 1.96 -10.12
CA LEU A 52 10.48 3.20 -9.68
C LEU A 52 11.29 3.77 -8.51
N PRO A 53 11.64 5.07 -8.54
CA PRO A 53 12.21 5.76 -7.39
C PRO A 53 11.26 5.69 -6.17
N GLU A 54 11.82 5.71 -4.97
CA GLU A 54 11.07 5.60 -3.70
C GLU A 54 9.98 6.67 -3.58
N ALA A 55 10.26 7.89 -4.02
CA ALA A 55 9.27 8.99 -4.04
C ALA A 55 8.07 8.72 -4.93
N GLN A 56 8.23 7.86 -5.93
CA GLN A 56 7.16 7.43 -6.83
C GLN A 56 6.40 6.24 -6.22
N LEU A 57 7.11 5.29 -5.62
CA LEU A 57 6.50 4.17 -4.89
C LEU A 57 5.63 4.66 -3.73
N ASP A 58 6.05 5.70 -3.00
CA ASP A 58 5.28 6.30 -1.90
C ASP A 58 3.88 6.82 -2.32
N ARG A 59 3.63 7.00 -3.63
CA ARG A 59 2.32 7.43 -4.15
C ARG A 59 1.29 6.30 -4.21
N PHE A 60 1.74 5.04 -4.30
CA PHE A 60 0.86 3.89 -4.21
C PHE A 60 0.43 3.66 -2.76
N MET A 61 -0.87 3.44 -2.54
CA MET A 61 -1.41 3.24 -1.20
C MET A 61 -0.87 1.97 -0.56
N PHE A 62 -0.91 0.86 -1.28
CA PHE A 62 -0.55 -0.47 -0.81
C PHE A 62 0.47 -1.14 -1.74
N MET A 63 1.35 -1.94 -1.16
CA MET A 63 2.11 -2.98 -1.84
C MET A 63 1.67 -4.35 -1.32
N ILE A 64 1.16 -5.18 -2.22
CA ILE A 64 0.67 -6.52 -1.92
C ILE A 64 1.66 -7.53 -2.50
N ASN A 65 2.20 -8.39 -1.67
CA ASN A 65 3.00 -9.52 -2.11
C ASN A 65 2.07 -10.65 -2.55
N VAL A 66 2.28 -11.14 -3.76
CA VAL A 66 1.59 -12.32 -4.29
C VAL A 66 2.62 -13.44 -4.32
N ASP A 67 2.41 -14.46 -3.52
CA ASP A 67 3.25 -15.64 -3.44
C ASP A 67 2.65 -16.79 -4.27
N TYR A 68 3.35 -17.91 -4.33
CA TYR A 68 2.83 -19.12 -4.96
C TYR A 68 1.53 -19.56 -4.29
N PRO A 69 0.56 -20.09 -5.06
CA PRO A 69 -0.64 -20.66 -4.48
C PRO A 69 -0.30 -21.91 -3.66
N SER A 70 -1.13 -22.23 -2.69
CA SER A 70 -1.07 -23.49 -1.98
C SER A 70 -1.42 -24.67 -2.90
N GLU A 71 -1.00 -25.90 -2.56
CA GLU A 71 -1.32 -27.12 -3.32
C GLU A 71 -2.82 -27.25 -3.63
N LYS A 72 -3.67 -26.90 -2.67
CA LYS A 72 -5.13 -26.91 -2.87
C LYS A 72 -5.59 -25.88 -3.88
N GLU A 73 -5.04 -24.67 -3.84
CA GLU A 73 -5.35 -23.62 -4.80
C GLU A 73 -4.81 -23.95 -6.20
N GLU A 74 -3.59 -24.52 -6.28
CA GLU A 74 -3.05 -25.01 -7.56
C GLU A 74 -3.97 -26.07 -8.18
N PHE A 75 -4.47 -26.99 -7.40
CA PHE A 75 -5.42 -28.01 -7.87
C PHE A 75 -6.69 -27.37 -8.45
N GLU A 76 -7.26 -26.38 -7.77
CA GLU A 76 -8.44 -25.67 -8.28
C GLU A 76 -8.11 -24.85 -9.54
N ILE A 77 -6.94 -24.20 -9.61
CA ILE A 77 -6.47 -23.49 -10.80
C ILE A 77 -6.37 -24.45 -11.98
N MET A 78 -5.76 -25.63 -11.80
CA MET A 78 -5.63 -26.63 -12.86
C MET A 78 -6.99 -27.07 -13.38
N LYS A 79 -7.94 -27.35 -12.49
CA LYS A 79 -9.31 -27.71 -12.89
C LYS A 79 -10.00 -26.59 -13.68
N LEU A 80 -9.88 -25.36 -13.20
CA LEU A 80 -10.52 -24.21 -13.82
C LEU A 80 -9.93 -23.86 -15.17
N THR A 81 -8.60 -23.85 -15.30
CA THR A 81 -7.93 -23.33 -16.49
C THR A 81 -7.82 -24.35 -17.63
N THR A 82 -7.96 -25.66 -17.33
CA THR A 82 -7.86 -26.73 -18.33
C THR A 82 -9.23 -27.19 -18.85
N THR A 83 -10.33 -26.59 -18.40
CA THR A 83 -11.70 -26.86 -18.88
C THR A 83 -12.25 -25.68 -19.66
N VAL A 84 -13.19 -25.94 -20.57
CA VAL A 84 -13.91 -24.87 -21.26
C VAL A 84 -14.81 -24.17 -20.24
N GLN A 85 -14.58 -22.88 -20.02
CA GLN A 85 -15.42 -22.07 -19.14
C GLN A 85 -16.08 -20.95 -19.93
N ASP A 86 -17.37 -20.81 -19.73
CA ASP A 86 -18.15 -19.66 -20.19
C ASP A 86 -18.39 -18.74 -18.99
N LEU A 87 -17.40 -17.86 -18.74
CA LEU A 87 -17.43 -16.95 -17.58
C LEU A 87 -18.13 -15.65 -17.99
N THR A 88 -19.39 -15.51 -17.61
CA THR A 88 -20.12 -14.25 -17.70
C THR A 88 -19.98 -13.51 -16.38
N LEU A 89 -19.29 -12.37 -16.39
CA LEU A 89 -19.14 -11.51 -15.21
C LEU A 89 -20.24 -10.44 -15.23
N GLU A 90 -21.01 -10.38 -14.15
CA GLU A 90 -21.97 -9.30 -13.94
C GLU A 90 -21.36 -8.22 -13.04
N PRO A 91 -21.51 -6.91 -13.37
CA PRO A 91 -21.02 -5.83 -12.52
C PRO A 91 -21.83 -5.79 -11.22
N VAL A 92 -21.12 -5.70 -10.07
CA VAL A 92 -21.74 -5.61 -8.74
C VAL A 92 -21.93 -4.16 -8.30
N LEU A 93 -21.04 -3.26 -8.71
CA LEU A 93 -21.07 -1.83 -8.38
C LEU A 93 -20.77 -0.98 -9.60
N GLY A 94 -21.50 0.12 -9.75
CA GLY A 94 -21.21 1.15 -10.74
C GLY A 94 -20.24 2.22 -10.25
N GLY A 95 -19.72 3.05 -11.15
CA GLY A 95 -18.78 4.11 -10.82
C GLY A 95 -19.33 5.13 -9.82
N GLU A 96 -20.59 5.52 -9.94
CA GLU A 96 -21.25 6.44 -9.00
C GLU A 96 -21.37 5.85 -7.58
N GLU A 97 -21.62 4.55 -7.47
CA GLU A 97 -21.69 3.86 -6.19
C GLU A 97 -20.32 3.80 -5.53
N ILE A 98 -19.26 3.55 -6.30
CA ILE A 98 -17.88 3.59 -5.81
C ILE A 98 -17.53 4.97 -5.26
N LEU A 99 -17.90 6.06 -5.96
CA LEU A 99 -17.67 7.42 -5.49
C LEU A 99 -18.41 7.71 -4.17
N LYS A 100 -19.65 7.26 -4.04
CA LYS A 100 -20.42 7.36 -2.79
C LYS A 100 -19.74 6.60 -1.64
N VAL A 101 -19.24 5.39 -1.91
CA VAL A 101 -18.50 4.60 -0.91
C VAL A 101 -17.21 5.32 -0.49
N GLN A 102 -16.47 5.93 -1.41
CA GLN A 102 -15.27 6.71 -1.09
C GLN A 102 -15.59 7.91 -0.18
N GLU A 103 -16.72 8.59 -0.39
CA GLU A 103 -17.18 9.66 0.51
C GLU A 103 -17.52 9.11 1.90
N ILE A 104 -18.22 7.99 1.99
CA ILE A 104 -18.59 7.36 3.26
C ILE A 104 -17.32 7.01 4.05
N VAL A 105 -16.32 6.40 3.41
CA VAL A 105 -15.02 6.09 4.05
C VAL A 105 -14.40 7.34 4.67
N ARG A 106 -14.39 8.47 3.96
CA ARG A 106 -13.82 9.72 4.48
C ARG A 106 -14.57 10.28 5.70
N ARG A 107 -15.88 10.03 5.79
CA ARG A 107 -16.75 10.48 6.90
C ARG A 107 -16.68 9.60 8.15
N VAL A 108 -16.07 8.41 8.08
CA VAL A 108 -15.91 7.55 9.28
C VAL A 108 -15.15 8.31 10.36
N PRO A 109 -15.73 8.46 11.58
CA PRO A 109 -15.05 9.12 12.68
C PRO A 109 -13.83 8.33 13.14
N ILE A 110 -12.82 9.05 13.61
CA ILE A 110 -11.60 8.48 14.17
C ILE A 110 -11.23 9.28 15.42
N ALA A 111 -10.91 8.60 16.50
CA ALA A 111 -10.50 9.22 17.76
C ALA A 111 -9.02 9.62 17.69
N ASP A 112 -8.66 10.68 18.43
CA ASP A 112 -7.30 11.24 18.43
C ASP A 112 -6.23 10.21 18.82
N HIS A 113 -6.52 9.30 19.76
CA HIS A 113 -5.56 8.26 20.15
C HIS A 113 -5.23 7.30 19.00
N VAL A 114 -6.18 7.02 18.08
CA VAL A 114 -5.92 6.19 16.90
C VAL A 114 -5.08 6.95 15.87
N VAL A 115 -5.33 8.26 15.71
CA VAL A 115 -4.50 9.13 14.86
C VAL A 115 -3.08 9.19 15.41
N ASN A 116 -2.93 9.38 16.71
CA ASN A 116 -1.64 9.41 17.40
C ASN A 116 -0.90 8.07 17.26
N TYR A 117 -1.60 6.94 17.38
CA TYR A 117 -1.02 5.62 17.13
C TYR A 117 -0.43 5.49 15.72
N ALA A 118 -1.18 5.89 14.69
CA ALA A 118 -0.70 5.86 13.31
C ALA A 118 0.52 6.79 13.10
N ILE A 119 0.52 7.97 13.71
CA ILE A 119 1.64 8.91 13.67
C ILE A 119 2.86 8.33 14.39
N LYS A 120 2.70 7.80 15.62
CA LYS A 120 3.78 7.18 16.39
C LYS A 120 4.42 6.03 15.61
N LEU A 121 3.59 5.13 15.04
CA LEU A 121 4.08 4.01 14.23
C LEU A 121 4.94 4.48 13.05
N VAL A 122 4.51 5.50 12.32
CA VAL A 122 5.28 6.05 11.18
C VAL A 122 6.55 6.77 11.68
N ARG A 123 6.47 7.56 12.75
CA ARG A 123 7.63 8.28 13.30
C ARG A 123 8.69 7.32 13.83
N SER A 124 8.29 6.21 14.43
CA SER A 124 9.20 5.15 14.89
C SER A 124 10.02 4.48 13.78
N THR A 125 9.66 4.67 12.49
CA THR A 125 10.46 4.21 11.36
C THR A 125 11.59 5.17 10.97
N ARG A 126 11.64 6.40 11.52
CA ARG A 126 12.52 7.48 11.05
C ARG A 126 13.86 7.47 11.77
N ILE A 127 14.89 7.10 11.04
CA ILE A 127 16.26 7.03 11.54
C ILE A 127 16.72 8.40 12.12
N GLY A 128 17.50 8.36 13.20
CA GLY A 128 18.04 9.56 13.83
C GLY A 128 17.00 10.41 14.57
N LYS A 129 15.82 9.88 14.83
CA LYS A 129 14.79 10.50 15.66
C LYS A 129 14.69 9.76 16.98
N GLU A 130 14.35 10.50 18.04
CA GLU A 130 14.24 9.98 19.42
C GLU A 130 13.23 8.83 19.54
N GLU A 131 12.15 8.88 18.74
CA GLU A 131 11.11 7.85 18.75
C GLU A 131 11.51 6.56 18.02
N ALA A 132 12.65 6.55 17.31
CA ALA A 132 13.08 5.37 16.54
C ALA A 132 13.80 4.37 17.46
N PRO A 133 13.30 3.12 17.58
CA PRO A 133 13.98 2.07 18.33
C PRO A 133 15.34 1.73 17.74
N ASP A 134 16.24 1.17 18.55
CA ASP A 134 17.60 0.82 18.14
C ASP A 134 17.64 -0.07 16.89
N PHE A 135 16.78 -1.07 16.82
CA PHE A 135 16.73 -1.96 15.65
C PHE A 135 16.33 -1.26 14.34
N VAL A 136 15.60 -0.15 14.41
CA VAL A 136 15.29 0.67 13.24
C VAL A 136 16.55 1.37 12.75
N GLN A 137 17.37 1.86 13.65
CA GLN A 137 18.65 2.48 13.31
C GLN A 137 19.65 1.46 12.74
N GLU A 138 19.59 0.22 13.24
CA GLU A 138 20.45 -0.89 12.80
C GLU A 138 20.07 -1.42 11.41
N TRP A 139 18.76 -1.45 11.07
CA TRP A 139 18.27 -2.18 9.89
C TRP A 139 17.71 -1.32 8.77
N LEU A 140 17.36 -0.06 9.01
CA LEU A 140 16.88 0.83 7.97
C LEU A 140 17.93 1.82 7.50
N SER A 141 17.87 2.14 6.20
CA SER A 141 18.52 3.30 5.60
C SER A 141 17.55 4.47 5.40
N TRP A 142 16.24 4.18 5.32
CA TRP A 142 15.20 5.19 5.17
C TRP A 142 13.87 4.76 5.78
N GLY A 143 13.18 5.68 6.48
CA GLY A 143 11.87 5.47 7.10
C GLY A 143 10.73 6.15 6.35
N ALA A 144 9.49 5.85 6.76
CA ALA A 144 8.29 6.30 6.08
C ALA A 144 7.98 7.80 6.27
N GLY A 145 7.48 8.42 5.21
CA GLY A 145 7.02 9.80 5.18
C GLY A 145 5.58 9.98 5.75
N PRO A 146 5.09 11.25 5.83
CA PRO A 146 3.75 11.55 6.36
C PRO A 146 2.60 10.88 5.59
N ARG A 147 2.78 10.62 4.29
CA ARG A 147 1.78 9.93 3.46
C ARG A 147 1.45 8.53 3.97
N ALA A 148 2.40 7.84 4.58
CA ALA A 148 2.17 6.56 5.23
C ALA A 148 1.09 6.67 6.32
N ALA A 149 1.16 7.67 7.22
CA ALA A 149 0.15 7.88 8.25
C ALA A 149 -1.24 8.18 7.65
N GLN A 150 -1.30 8.97 6.57
CA GLN A 150 -2.55 9.22 5.85
C GLN A 150 -3.16 7.92 5.31
N TYR A 151 -2.36 7.05 4.71
CA TYR A 151 -2.84 5.79 4.16
C TYR A 151 -3.18 4.75 5.24
N LEU A 152 -2.48 4.75 6.38
CA LEU A 152 -2.86 3.95 7.54
C LEU A 152 -4.26 4.34 8.05
N ILE A 153 -4.53 5.63 8.15
CA ILE A 153 -5.84 6.14 8.58
C ILE A 153 -6.92 5.83 7.55
N LEU A 154 -6.69 6.11 6.27
CA LEU A 154 -7.68 5.84 5.21
C LEU A 154 -7.96 4.34 5.05
N GLY A 155 -6.91 3.52 5.08
CA GLY A 155 -7.05 2.07 5.04
C GLY A 155 -7.78 1.52 6.27
N GLY A 156 -7.48 2.05 7.45
CA GLY A 156 -8.19 1.72 8.69
C GLY A 156 -9.68 2.07 8.63
N LYS A 157 -10.03 3.24 8.09
CA LYS A 157 -11.44 3.64 7.88
C LYS A 157 -12.17 2.70 6.93
N ALA A 158 -11.57 2.37 5.80
CA ALA A 158 -12.14 1.44 4.83
C ALA A 158 -12.32 0.04 5.45
N ARG A 159 -11.29 -0.44 6.18
CA ARG A 159 -11.35 -1.72 6.87
C ARG A 159 -12.46 -1.77 7.91
N ALA A 160 -12.62 -0.75 8.73
CA ALA A 160 -13.69 -0.67 9.72
C ALA A 160 -15.07 -0.85 9.08
N LEU A 161 -15.33 -0.17 7.96
CA LEU A 161 -16.59 -0.29 7.22
C LEU A 161 -16.79 -1.68 6.61
N LEU A 162 -15.75 -2.29 6.05
CA LEU A 162 -15.82 -3.66 5.50
C LEU A 162 -16.19 -4.69 6.57
N TYR A 163 -15.84 -4.42 7.84
CA TYR A 163 -16.23 -5.24 8.99
C TYR A 163 -17.50 -4.75 9.71
N GLY A 164 -18.28 -3.88 9.07
CA GLY A 164 -19.57 -3.38 9.59
C GLY A 164 -19.46 -2.45 10.80
N ARG A 165 -18.28 -1.83 11.04
CA ARG A 165 -18.05 -0.90 12.14
C ARG A 165 -18.05 0.54 11.66
N TYR A 166 -18.56 1.43 12.48
CA TYR A 166 -18.71 2.86 12.19
C TYR A 166 -17.61 3.74 12.80
N TYR A 167 -16.58 3.14 13.37
CA TYR A 167 -15.42 3.82 13.97
C TYR A 167 -14.14 3.01 13.71
N VAL A 168 -13.02 3.70 13.70
CA VAL A 168 -11.69 3.10 13.49
C VAL A 168 -11.05 2.76 14.82
N SER A 169 -10.41 1.60 14.90
CA SER A 169 -9.59 1.17 16.03
C SER A 169 -8.10 1.14 15.67
N CYS A 170 -7.23 1.08 16.70
CA CYS A 170 -5.80 0.84 16.48
C CYS A 170 -5.53 -0.50 15.78
N ASP A 171 -6.40 -1.51 15.97
CA ASP A 171 -6.29 -2.79 15.27
C ASP A 171 -6.53 -2.67 13.76
N ASP A 172 -7.37 -1.72 13.33
CA ASP A 172 -7.57 -1.45 11.91
C ASP A 172 -6.32 -0.83 11.29
N VAL A 173 -5.68 0.09 12.00
CA VAL A 173 -4.40 0.69 11.59
C VAL A 173 -3.30 -0.37 11.54
N ALA A 174 -3.20 -1.20 12.58
CA ALA A 174 -2.21 -2.29 12.64
C ALA A 174 -2.38 -3.29 11.49
N ALA A 175 -3.62 -3.67 11.16
CA ALA A 175 -3.90 -4.63 10.10
C ALA A 175 -3.48 -4.16 8.70
N VAL A 176 -3.53 -2.86 8.43
CA VAL A 176 -3.12 -2.29 7.13
C VAL A 176 -1.66 -1.82 7.11
N SER A 177 -0.93 -1.97 8.22
CA SER A 177 0.44 -1.46 8.33
C SER A 177 1.42 -2.17 7.39
N TYR A 178 1.32 -3.48 7.23
CA TYR A 178 2.20 -4.23 6.33
C TYR A 178 2.10 -3.74 4.89
N PRO A 179 0.95 -3.75 4.22
CA PRO A 179 0.87 -3.28 2.84
C PRO A 179 1.15 -1.77 2.68
N VAL A 180 0.96 -0.95 3.72
CA VAL A 180 1.27 0.48 3.67
C VAL A 180 2.76 0.75 3.82
N LEU A 181 3.45 0.05 4.75
CA LEU A 181 4.85 0.34 5.08
C LEU A 181 5.85 -0.41 4.21
N ARG A 182 5.50 -1.55 3.66
CA ARG A 182 6.39 -2.48 2.95
C ARG A 182 7.27 -1.82 1.89
N HIS A 183 6.74 -0.90 1.11
CA HIS A 183 7.44 -0.19 0.04
C HIS A 183 7.91 1.21 0.43
N ARG A 184 7.79 1.57 1.70
CA ARG A 184 8.18 2.87 2.26
C ARG A 184 9.36 2.78 3.21
N LEU A 185 9.69 1.57 3.62
CA LEU A 185 10.87 1.28 4.42
C LEU A 185 11.97 0.76 3.51
N ILE A 186 13.16 1.33 3.61
CA ILE A 186 14.33 0.88 2.86
C ILE A 186 15.31 0.28 3.85
N THR A 187 15.56 -1.00 3.68
CA THR A 187 16.55 -1.73 4.47
C THR A 187 17.97 -1.30 4.12
N ASN A 188 18.89 -1.49 5.04
CA ASN A 188 20.31 -1.29 4.81
C ASN A 188 21.01 -2.65 4.57
N PHE A 189 22.30 -2.61 4.27
CA PHE A 189 23.10 -3.79 4.02
C PHE A 189 23.10 -4.80 5.18
N ASN A 190 23.06 -4.33 6.43
CA ASN A 190 23.02 -5.22 7.59
C ASN A 190 21.74 -6.05 7.61
N ALA A 191 20.61 -5.40 7.40
CA ALA A 191 19.32 -6.08 7.32
C ALA A 191 19.28 -7.10 6.18
N GLU A 192 19.82 -6.75 5.01
CA GLU A 192 19.89 -7.66 3.86
C GLU A 192 20.77 -8.88 4.16
N ALA A 193 21.93 -8.68 4.79
CA ALA A 193 22.83 -9.75 5.19
C ALA A 193 22.22 -10.71 6.22
N GLU A 194 21.36 -10.19 7.11
CA GLU A 194 20.64 -10.97 8.12
C GLU A 194 19.29 -11.54 7.63
N GLY A 195 18.88 -11.26 6.39
CA GLY A 195 17.59 -11.66 5.85
C GLY A 195 16.40 -10.98 6.54
N ILE A 196 16.59 -9.76 7.07
CA ILE A 196 15.56 -8.97 7.72
C ILE A 196 14.74 -8.25 6.65
N THR A 197 13.47 -8.53 6.59
CA THR A 197 12.52 -7.90 5.65
C THR A 197 11.82 -6.69 6.28
N THR A 198 11.29 -5.82 5.43
CA THR A 198 10.46 -4.68 5.89
C THR A 198 9.22 -5.14 6.66
N ASP A 199 8.67 -6.31 6.34
CA ASP A 199 7.55 -6.91 7.07
C ASP A 199 7.97 -7.33 8.48
N ARG A 200 9.16 -7.91 8.66
CA ARG A 200 9.69 -8.24 9.99
C ARG A 200 9.91 -7.00 10.85
N ILE A 201 10.42 -5.92 10.25
CA ILE A 201 10.58 -4.64 10.93
C ILE A 201 9.21 -4.07 11.33
N THR A 202 8.24 -4.09 10.42
CA THR A 202 6.87 -3.63 10.69
C THR A 202 6.24 -4.43 11.83
N GLY A 203 6.40 -5.75 11.84
CA GLY A 203 5.90 -6.60 12.93
C GLY A 203 6.46 -6.20 14.29
N ARG A 204 7.78 -6.00 14.40
CA ARG A 204 8.40 -5.53 15.66
C ARG A 204 7.93 -4.15 16.09
N LEU A 205 7.70 -3.23 15.14
CA LEU A 205 7.14 -1.92 15.44
C LEU A 205 5.72 -2.02 16.00
N LEU A 206 4.88 -2.90 15.44
CA LEU A 206 3.51 -3.13 15.91
C LEU A 206 3.47 -3.74 17.33
N GLU A 207 4.48 -4.52 17.72
CA GLU A 207 4.63 -5.06 19.08
C GLU A 207 5.09 -3.99 20.08
N LEU A 208 5.95 -3.07 19.62
CA LEU A 208 6.59 -2.08 20.49
C LEU A 208 5.73 -0.83 20.71
N VAL A 209 5.04 -0.35 19.65
CA VAL A 209 4.26 0.89 19.74
C VAL A 209 2.91 0.61 20.43
N PRO A 210 2.66 1.22 21.61
CA PRO A 210 1.44 0.94 22.36
C PRO A 210 0.21 1.49 21.64
N LYS A 211 -0.88 0.72 21.65
CA LYS A 211 -2.17 1.09 21.06
C LYS A 211 -2.97 2.08 21.92
N THR A 212 -2.64 2.19 23.20
CA THR A 212 -3.24 3.11 24.16
C THR A 212 -2.19 4.06 24.70
N GLU A 213 -2.54 5.32 24.94
CA GLU A 213 -1.71 6.22 25.74
C GLU A 213 -1.88 5.80 27.21
N GLU A 214 -0.76 5.51 27.89
CA GLU A 214 -0.72 5.48 29.34
C GLU A 214 -0.82 6.89 29.91
#